data_9a9a023761d9f1ae60870d7745486c61
#
_entry.id   9a9a023761d9f1ae60870d7745486c61
#
_cell.length_a   1.000
_cell.length_b   1.000
_cell.length_c   1.000
_cell.angle_alpha   90.00
_cell.angle_beta   90.00
_cell.angle_gamma   90.00
#
_symmetry.space_group_name_H-M   'P 1'
#
loop_
_entity.id
_entity.type
_entity.pdbx_description
1 polymer ?
#
loop_
_entity_poly.entity_id
_entity_poly.type
_entity_poly.pdbx_seq_one_letter_code
_entity_poly.pdbx_strand_id
1 'polypeptide(L)'
;PLGVELQATGENAGTWGTKTNTNLSLISQLFGGFNSQSIAGGAQTTALTIVDGNTTGTAQHRMIEFTGTITGNQIVTIPLDVETFYILRNSTSGAYTVQFKYVSGSGGTVTFSATDKGDKLVVAKANDGTNPDIVDISFGLSSIVSDTSPQLGGNLDTNSFMIDFDDAHGIRDENGNEQLIFETTGS
;
A
#
# COMPACT_ATOMS: atom_id res chain seq x y z
N PRO A 1 -20.53 -0.48 -4.33
CA PRO A 1 -19.17 -0.46 -4.80
C PRO A 1 -18.49 0.88 -4.61
N LEU A 2 -18.52 1.83 -5.58
CA LEU A 2 -17.70 3.06 -5.48
C LEU A 2 -18.55 4.34 -5.51
N GLY A 3 -19.84 4.23 -5.26
CA GLY A 3 -20.76 5.36 -5.06
C GLY A 3 -21.28 6.04 -6.32
N VAL A 4 -21.04 5.47 -7.52
CA VAL A 4 -21.66 5.96 -8.76
C VAL A 4 -23.15 5.61 -8.75
N GLU A 5 -24.01 6.62 -8.89
CA GLU A 5 -25.44 6.46 -8.90
C GLU A 5 -25.92 5.95 -10.28
N LEU A 6 -26.63 4.82 -10.29
CA LEU A 6 -27.33 4.33 -11.47
C LEU A 6 -28.73 4.92 -11.52
N GLN A 7 -29.06 5.62 -12.61
CA GLN A 7 -30.36 6.27 -12.75
C GLN A 7 -31.36 5.36 -13.43
N ALA A 8 -32.55 5.21 -12.84
CA ALA A 8 -33.66 4.52 -13.48
C ALA A 8 -34.37 5.44 -14.50
N THR A 9 -35.09 4.82 -15.46
CA THR A 9 -35.86 5.57 -16.45
C THR A 9 -36.93 6.44 -15.80
N GLY A 10 -36.88 7.75 -16.04
CA GLY A 10 -37.82 8.74 -15.48
C GLY A 10 -37.42 9.26 -14.09
N GLU A 11 -36.37 8.72 -13.50
CA GLU A 11 -35.81 9.21 -12.25
C GLU A 11 -35.06 10.54 -12.45
N ASN A 12 -34.92 11.32 -11.38
CA ASN A 12 -34.17 12.57 -11.37
C ASN A 12 -34.64 13.64 -12.37
N ALA A 13 -35.95 13.68 -12.72
CA ALA A 13 -36.52 14.73 -13.56
C ALA A 13 -36.21 16.12 -13.01
N GLY A 14 -35.56 16.95 -13.82
CA GLY A 14 -35.08 18.28 -13.43
C GLY A 14 -33.73 18.31 -12.67
N THR A 15 -33.18 17.18 -12.22
CA THR A 15 -31.92 17.10 -11.50
C THR A 15 -30.89 16.19 -12.17
N TRP A 16 -31.23 15.54 -13.27
CA TRP A 16 -30.39 14.58 -13.99
C TRP A 16 -29.00 15.15 -14.35
N GLY A 17 -28.94 16.43 -14.75
CA GLY A 17 -27.66 17.09 -15.05
C GLY A 17 -26.73 17.19 -13.84
N THR A 18 -27.27 17.50 -12.67
CA THR A 18 -26.51 17.52 -11.42
C THR A 18 -26.01 16.13 -11.06
N LYS A 19 -26.86 15.11 -11.17
CA LYS A 19 -26.48 13.72 -10.89
C LYS A 19 -25.42 13.20 -11.85
N THR A 20 -25.56 13.51 -13.14
CA THR A 20 -24.57 13.17 -14.15
C THR A 20 -23.22 13.83 -13.86
N ASN A 21 -23.20 15.11 -13.52
CA ASN A 21 -21.97 15.82 -13.18
C ASN A 21 -21.32 15.27 -11.91
N THR A 22 -22.11 14.91 -10.90
CA THR A 22 -21.60 14.23 -9.70
C THR A 22 -20.94 12.89 -10.05
N ASN A 23 -21.59 12.08 -10.89
CA ASN A 23 -21.02 10.81 -11.34
C ASN A 23 -19.72 11.01 -12.13
N LEU A 24 -19.66 12.00 -13.02
CA LEU A 24 -18.41 12.33 -13.76
C LEU A 24 -17.30 12.78 -12.81
N SER A 25 -17.64 13.56 -11.77
CA SER A 25 -16.69 13.97 -10.74
C SER A 25 -16.20 12.78 -9.91
N LEU A 26 -17.09 11.85 -9.54
CA LEU A 26 -16.74 10.58 -8.89
C LEU A 26 -15.79 9.75 -9.76
N ILE A 27 -16.09 9.58 -11.04
CA ILE A 27 -15.22 8.87 -11.98
C ILE A 27 -13.85 9.53 -12.04
N SER A 28 -13.77 10.85 -12.16
CA SER A 28 -12.50 11.59 -12.14
C SER A 28 -11.72 11.35 -10.83
N GLN A 29 -12.41 11.37 -9.70
CA GLN A 29 -11.84 11.13 -8.37
C GLN A 29 -11.32 9.70 -8.21
N LEU A 30 -12.04 8.71 -8.75
CA LEU A 30 -11.65 7.30 -8.76
C LEU A 30 -10.42 7.04 -9.64
N PHE A 31 -10.20 7.82 -10.70
CA PHE A 31 -9.03 7.66 -11.58
C PHE A 31 -7.80 8.44 -11.13
N GLY A 32 -7.95 9.62 -10.57
CA GLY A 32 -6.84 10.51 -10.24
C GLY A 32 -6.97 11.26 -8.92
N GLY A 33 -8.00 10.96 -8.12
CA GLY A 33 -8.26 11.69 -6.88
C GLY A 33 -7.27 11.35 -5.76
N PHE A 34 -7.01 12.36 -4.93
CA PHE A 34 -6.15 12.30 -3.76
C PHE A 34 -6.94 12.66 -2.51
N ASN A 35 -6.80 11.87 -1.46
CA ASN A 35 -7.35 12.16 -0.12
C ASN A 35 -6.24 12.10 0.92
N SER A 36 -6.12 13.14 1.74
CA SER A 36 -5.24 13.15 2.91
C SER A 36 -6.09 12.86 4.16
N GLN A 37 -5.86 11.71 4.77
CA GLN A 37 -6.59 11.22 5.95
C GLN A 37 -5.70 11.32 7.18
N SER A 38 -6.07 12.18 8.13
CA SER A 38 -5.41 12.18 9.43
C SER A 38 -5.82 10.96 10.25
N ILE A 39 -4.81 10.28 10.79
CA ILE A 39 -4.96 9.14 11.73
C ILE A 39 -4.15 9.39 13.01
N ALA A 40 -3.95 10.66 13.36
CA ALA A 40 -3.17 11.08 14.52
C ALA A 40 -3.76 10.55 15.84
N GLY A 41 -2.87 10.30 16.81
CA GLY A 41 -3.26 9.92 18.19
C GLY A 41 -2.86 8.51 18.59
N GLY A 42 -3.45 8.04 19.70
CA GLY A 42 -3.24 6.70 20.24
C GLY A 42 -3.77 5.59 19.32
N ALA A 43 -3.67 4.34 19.76
CA ALA A 43 -4.19 3.20 19.01
C ALA A 43 -5.70 3.36 18.75
N GLN A 44 -6.09 3.37 17.48
CA GLN A 44 -7.49 3.55 17.06
C GLN A 44 -7.77 2.91 15.68
N THR A 45 -9.06 2.88 15.36
CA THR A 45 -9.55 2.50 14.03
C THR A 45 -10.18 3.71 13.36
N THR A 46 -9.72 4.04 12.13
CA THR A 46 -10.29 5.07 11.26
C THR A 46 -11.02 4.39 10.11
N ALA A 47 -12.33 4.58 10.02
CA ALA A 47 -13.14 4.05 8.93
C ALA A 47 -13.17 5.05 7.76
N LEU A 48 -12.70 4.63 6.59
CA LEU A 48 -12.90 5.35 5.35
C LEU A 48 -14.29 5.03 4.79
N THR A 49 -14.89 5.99 4.11
CA THR A 49 -16.28 5.91 3.68
C THR A 49 -16.43 5.92 2.16
N ILE A 50 -17.45 5.22 1.69
CA ILE A 50 -18.06 5.41 0.37
C ILE A 50 -19.39 6.12 0.60
N VAL A 51 -19.67 7.15 -0.19
CA VAL A 51 -20.95 7.89 -0.13
C VAL A 51 -21.57 7.84 -1.51
N ASP A 52 -22.69 7.13 -1.63
CA ASP A 52 -23.39 6.95 -2.89
C ASP A 52 -23.91 8.29 -3.44
N GLY A 53 -23.66 8.53 -4.72
CA GLY A 53 -24.06 9.73 -5.42
C GLY A 53 -23.42 11.02 -4.89
N ASN A 54 -22.28 10.93 -4.21
CA ASN A 54 -21.58 12.07 -3.62
C ASN A 54 -20.05 11.88 -3.65
N THR A 55 -19.31 12.96 -3.76
CA THR A 55 -17.84 13.01 -3.84
C THR A 55 -17.14 13.12 -2.49
N THR A 56 -17.88 13.07 -1.38
CA THR A 56 -17.34 13.27 -0.02
C THR A 56 -16.78 12.01 0.64
N GLY A 57 -16.91 10.86 0.00
CA GLY A 57 -16.38 9.59 0.54
C GLY A 57 -14.86 9.55 0.54
N THR A 58 -14.28 9.26 1.69
CA THR A 58 -12.82 9.26 1.87
C THR A 58 -12.12 8.06 1.24
N ALA A 59 -12.85 6.95 0.98
CA ALA A 59 -12.37 5.79 0.23
C ALA A 59 -12.63 5.87 -1.29
N GLN A 60 -13.17 6.99 -1.79
CA GLN A 60 -13.50 7.20 -3.22
C GLN A 60 -12.35 7.87 -3.99
N HIS A 61 -11.13 7.79 -3.50
CA HIS A 61 -9.94 8.39 -4.11
C HIS A 61 -8.93 7.30 -4.49
N ARG A 62 -8.24 7.50 -5.61
CA ARG A 62 -7.21 6.56 -6.05
C ARG A 62 -5.99 6.56 -5.13
N MET A 63 -5.61 7.73 -4.65
CA MET A 63 -4.49 7.91 -3.73
C MET A 63 -4.99 8.35 -2.37
N ILE A 64 -4.57 7.65 -1.32
CA ILE A 64 -4.90 7.96 0.07
C ILE A 64 -3.60 8.09 0.86
N GLU A 65 -3.39 9.28 1.43
CA GLU A 65 -2.26 9.56 2.29
C GLU A 65 -2.69 9.54 3.76
N PHE A 66 -2.02 8.73 4.57
CA PHE A 66 -2.21 8.72 6.02
C PHE A 66 -1.24 9.71 6.66
N THR A 67 -1.78 10.65 7.44
CA THR A 67 -1.02 11.76 8.03
C THR A 67 -1.21 11.85 9.54
N GLY A 68 -0.35 12.64 10.17
CA GLY A 68 -0.42 12.98 11.60
C GLY A 68 0.58 12.25 12.46
N THR A 69 0.72 12.72 13.71
CA THR A 69 1.58 12.10 14.71
C THR A 69 0.82 10.98 15.41
N ILE A 70 1.27 9.73 15.24
CA ILE A 70 0.67 8.56 15.86
C ILE A 70 1.48 8.14 17.09
N THR A 71 0.77 7.82 18.16
CA THR A 71 1.32 7.36 19.46
C THR A 71 0.85 5.96 19.82
N GLY A 72 0.26 5.24 18.86
CA GLY A 72 -0.18 3.85 18.96
C GLY A 72 -0.46 3.28 17.56
N ASN A 73 -0.59 1.95 17.47
CA ASN A 73 -0.89 1.26 16.22
C ASN A 73 -2.24 1.71 15.66
N GLN A 74 -2.28 1.99 14.36
CA GLN A 74 -3.47 2.45 13.66
C GLN A 74 -4.06 1.36 12.79
N ILE A 75 -5.38 1.32 12.72
CA ILE A 75 -6.13 0.51 11.77
C ILE A 75 -6.94 1.46 10.90
N VAL A 76 -6.83 1.31 9.58
CA VAL A 76 -7.66 2.04 8.61
C VAL A 76 -8.51 1.02 7.88
N THR A 77 -9.82 1.27 7.79
CA THR A 77 -10.76 0.30 7.21
C THR A 77 -11.54 0.88 6.04
N ILE A 78 -11.93 -0.01 5.13
CA ILE A 78 -12.87 0.26 4.02
C ILE A 78 -14.09 -0.65 4.11
N PRO A 79 -15.25 -0.30 3.49
CA PRO A 79 -16.42 -1.18 3.41
C PRO A 79 -16.13 -2.50 2.69
N LEU A 80 -16.89 -3.57 3.00
CA LEU A 80 -16.66 -4.93 2.51
C LEU A 80 -16.82 -5.10 0.99
N ASP A 81 -17.65 -4.29 0.36
CA ASP A 81 -18.01 -4.35 -1.06
C ASP A 81 -17.12 -3.49 -1.96
N VAL A 82 -16.11 -2.85 -1.41
CA VAL A 82 -15.16 -2.01 -2.17
C VAL A 82 -14.22 -2.90 -2.96
N GLU A 83 -14.32 -2.84 -4.28
CA GLU A 83 -13.42 -3.50 -5.22
C GLU A 83 -12.68 -2.46 -6.06
N THR A 84 -11.39 -2.30 -5.81
CA THR A 84 -10.54 -1.31 -6.50
C THR A 84 -9.07 -1.52 -6.15
N PHE A 85 -8.18 -0.75 -6.77
CA PHE A 85 -6.82 -0.61 -6.29
C PHE A 85 -6.57 0.78 -5.70
N TYR A 86 -5.68 0.85 -4.73
CA TYR A 86 -5.26 2.09 -4.08
C TYR A 86 -3.75 2.26 -4.12
N ILE A 87 -3.31 3.52 -4.24
CA ILE A 87 -1.97 3.93 -3.88
C ILE A 87 -2.07 4.50 -2.47
N LEU A 88 -1.52 3.80 -1.49
CA LEU A 88 -1.50 4.22 -0.10
C LEU A 88 -0.16 4.83 0.24
N ARG A 89 -0.15 6.00 0.86
CA ARG A 89 1.06 6.64 1.37
C ARG A 89 1.00 6.75 2.89
N ASN A 90 2.05 6.29 3.57
CA ASN A 90 2.21 6.49 5.00
C ASN A 90 3.15 7.66 5.29
N SER A 91 2.59 8.85 5.52
CA SER A 91 3.29 10.08 5.92
C SER A 91 3.14 10.38 7.42
N THR A 92 2.77 9.38 8.23
CA THR A 92 2.65 9.58 9.67
C THR A 92 4.02 9.71 10.33
N SER A 93 4.10 10.46 11.42
CA SER A 93 5.23 10.43 12.34
C SER A 93 4.94 9.50 13.53
N GLY A 94 6.00 8.96 14.16
CA GLY A 94 5.90 7.98 15.25
C GLY A 94 6.17 6.55 14.77
N ALA A 95 6.76 5.73 15.66
CA ALA A 95 7.22 4.37 15.37
C ALA A 95 6.12 3.35 15.70
N TYR A 96 5.00 3.41 14.99
CA TYR A 96 3.86 2.52 15.13
C TYR A 96 3.39 2.01 13.78
N THR A 97 2.69 0.88 13.77
CA THR A 97 2.17 0.27 12.54
C THR A 97 0.91 0.97 12.06
N VAL A 98 0.70 0.93 10.73
CA VAL A 98 -0.57 1.32 10.11
C VAL A 98 -1.07 0.13 9.29
N GLN A 99 -2.18 -0.47 9.72
CA GLN A 99 -2.82 -1.59 9.04
C GLN A 99 -3.99 -1.09 8.20
N PHE A 100 -4.04 -1.50 6.93
CA PHE A 100 -5.17 -1.26 6.02
C PHE A 100 -5.91 -2.56 5.77
N LYS A 101 -7.22 -2.56 6.01
CA LYS A 101 -8.05 -3.76 5.93
C LYS A 101 -9.50 -3.43 5.62
N TYR A 102 -10.31 -4.43 5.34
CA TYR A 102 -11.77 -4.29 5.37
C TYR A 102 -12.29 -4.11 6.79
N VAL A 103 -13.48 -3.49 6.92
CA VAL A 103 -14.09 -3.16 8.22
C VAL A 103 -14.32 -4.38 9.11
N SER A 104 -14.49 -5.55 8.54
CA SER A 104 -14.63 -6.82 9.25
C SER A 104 -14.03 -7.98 8.45
N GLY A 105 -14.14 -9.21 8.97
CA GLY A 105 -13.62 -10.40 8.34
C GLY A 105 -12.15 -10.69 8.67
N SER A 106 -11.69 -11.88 8.25
CA SER A 106 -10.35 -12.41 8.46
C SER A 106 -9.53 -12.53 7.18
N GLY A 107 -9.97 -11.89 6.10
CA GLY A 107 -9.24 -11.85 4.83
C GLY A 107 -7.90 -11.13 4.92
N GLY A 108 -7.15 -11.14 3.83
CA GLY A 108 -5.84 -10.51 3.72
C GLY A 108 -5.83 -9.03 4.07
N THR A 109 -4.79 -8.57 4.71
CA THR A 109 -4.59 -7.17 5.12
C THR A 109 -3.20 -6.69 4.73
N VAL A 110 -3.04 -5.38 4.59
CA VAL A 110 -1.74 -4.76 4.28
C VAL A 110 -1.31 -3.89 5.44
N THR A 111 -0.07 -4.04 5.88
CA THR A 111 0.46 -3.30 7.02
C THR A 111 1.75 -2.59 6.66
N PHE A 112 1.81 -1.31 6.96
CA PHE A 112 3.06 -0.57 7.06
C PHE A 112 3.68 -0.88 8.43
N SER A 113 4.93 -1.33 8.44
CA SER A 113 5.67 -1.55 9.70
C SER A 113 5.92 -0.21 10.40
N ALA A 114 6.41 -0.26 11.63
CA ALA A 114 6.69 0.95 12.41
C ALA A 114 7.69 1.91 11.74
N THR A 115 8.58 1.36 10.90
CA THR A 115 9.63 2.09 10.18
C THR A 115 9.32 2.30 8.70
N ASP A 116 8.28 1.65 8.16
CA ASP A 116 7.88 1.74 6.75
C ASP A 116 7.02 3.00 6.53
N LYS A 117 7.66 4.05 6.02
CA LYS A 117 7.07 5.36 5.72
C LYS A 117 7.17 5.62 4.21
N GLY A 118 6.39 4.95 3.44
CA GLY A 118 6.45 5.05 1.98
C GLY A 118 5.11 4.75 1.34
N ASP A 119 5.19 4.31 0.11
CA ASP A 119 4.04 4.04 -0.74
C ASP A 119 3.82 2.52 -0.89
N LYS A 120 2.56 2.11 -0.92
CA LYS A 120 2.13 0.76 -1.28
C LYS A 120 1.05 0.82 -2.34
N LEU A 121 1.17 -0.04 -3.35
CA LEU A 121 0.10 -0.30 -4.30
C LEU A 121 -0.66 -1.53 -3.86
N VAL A 122 -1.95 -1.37 -3.55
CA VAL A 122 -2.77 -2.45 -3.00
C VAL A 122 -4.02 -2.69 -3.84
N VAL A 123 -4.48 -3.93 -3.87
CA VAL A 123 -5.77 -4.32 -4.47
C VAL A 123 -6.72 -4.77 -3.38
N ALA A 124 -7.85 -4.10 -3.29
CA ALA A 124 -9.02 -4.49 -2.53
C ALA A 124 -9.90 -5.33 -3.45
N LYS A 125 -10.07 -6.63 -3.15
CA LYS A 125 -10.67 -7.58 -4.09
C LYS A 125 -12.18 -7.75 -3.96
N ALA A 126 -12.76 -7.46 -2.78
CA ALA A 126 -14.16 -7.80 -2.44
C ALA A 126 -14.55 -9.25 -2.87
N ASN A 127 -13.57 -10.16 -2.88
CA ASN A 127 -13.68 -11.52 -3.43
C ASN A 127 -14.49 -12.46 -2.53
N ASP A 128 -14.77 -12.06 -1.32
CA ASP A 128 -15.59 -12.78 -0.34
C ASP A 128 -16.39 -11.74 0.47
N GLY A 129 -17.70 -11.85 0.48
CA GLY A 129 -18.59 -10.90 1.20
C GLY A 129 -18.41 -10.89 2.72
N THR A 130 -17.72 -11.90 3.28
CA THR A 130 -17.46 -12.02 4.72
C THR A 130 -16.00 -11.77 5.08
N ASN A 131 -15.07 -12.31 4.26
CA ASN A 131 -13.63 -12.26 4.50
C ASN A 131 -12.86 -11.80 3.24
N PRO A 132 -13.16 -10.62 2.69
CA PRO A 132 -12.50 -10.16 1.48
C PRO A 132 -11.03 -9.82 1.72
N ASP A 133 -10.22 -9.99 0.67
CA ASP A 133 -8.77 -9.80 0.72
C ASP A 133 -8.33 -8.43 0.25
N ILE A 134 -7.37 -7.86 0.96
CA ILE A 134 -6.50 -6.78 0.46
C ILE A 134 -5.09 -7.34 0.25
N VAL A 135 -4.54 -7.10 -0.93
CA VAL A 135 -3.23 -7.63 -1.36
C VAL A 135 -2.29 -6.48 -1.70
N ASP A 136 -1.09 -6.51 -1.15
CA ASP A 136 0.01 -5.63 -1.56
C ASP A 136 0.59 -6.16 -2.88
N ILE A 137 0.57 -5.33 -3.92
CA ILE A 137 1.13 -5.64 -5.25
C ILE A 137 2.28 -4.69 -5.60
N SER A 138 2.81 -3.98 -4.61
CA SER A 138 3.95 -3.09 -4.81
C SER A 138 5.12 -3.86 -5.43
N PHE A 139 5.64 -3.32 -6.52
CA PHE A 139 6.78 -3.90 -7.23
C PHE A 139 8.08 -3.48 -6.53
N GLY A 140 8.32 -4.00 -5.34
CA GLY A 140 9.58 -3.84 -4.63
C GLY A 140 10.40 -5.14 -4.70
N LEU A 141 11.70 -5.03 -4.89
CA LEU A 141 12.60 -6.14 -4.54
C LEU A 141 12.50 -6.31 -3.02
N SER A 142 11.67 -7.24 -2.59
CA SER A 142 11.51 -7.54 -1.16
C SER A 142 12.79 -8.08 -0.52
N SER A 143 13.69 -8.60 -1.34
CA SER A 143 15.04 -9.04 -0.95
C SER A 143 15.84 -9.40 -2.20
N ILE A 144 17.13 -9.10 -2.21
CA ILE A 144 18.09 -9.62 -3.19
C ILE A 144 18.13 -11.17 -3.13
N VAL A 145 17.77 -11.76 -1.99
CA VAL A 145 17.65 -13.22 -1.82
C VAL A 145 16.59 -13.84 -2.73
N SER A 146 15.57 -13.08 -3.16
CA SER A 146 14.56 -13.56 -4.11
C SER A 146 15.04 -13.56 -5.55
N ASP A 147 16.14 -12.91 -5.87
CA ASP A 147 16.79 -12.95 -7.17
C ASP A 147 17.87 -14.05 -7.15
N THR A 148 17.60 -15.14 -7.83
CA THR A 148 18.55 -16.27 -7.93
C THR A 148 19.75 -15.99 -8.85
N SER A 149 19.74 -14.86 -9.54
CA SER A 149 20.81 -14.43 -10.45
C SER A 149 20.99 -12.91 -10.42
N PRO A 150 21.25 -12.32 -9.24
CA PRO A 150 21.32 -10.86 -9.10
C PRO A 150 22.45 -10.30 -9.96
N GLN A 151 22.13 -9.35 -10.85
CA GLN A 151 23.10 -8.64 -11.68
C GLN A 151 23.14 -7.16 -11.28
N LEU A 152 24.32 -6.69 -10.92
CA LEU A 152 24.56 -5.27 -10.71
C LEU A 152 24.90 -4.63 -12.07
N GLY A 153 24.06 -3.72 -12.55
CA GLY A 153 24.27 -2.98 -13.81
C GLY A 153 25.42 -1.97 -13.77
N GLY A 154 26.18 -1.93 -12.67
CA GLY A 154 27.29 -1.03 -12.41
C GLY A 154 28.10 -1.48 -11.20
N ASN A 155 29.04 -0.65 -10.75
CA ASN A 155 29.83 -0.93 -9.57
C ASN A 155 28.96 -0.99 -8.30
N LEU A 156 29.25 -1.93 -7.41
CA LEU A 156 28.65 -1.97 -6.08
C LEU A 156 29.23 -0.82 -5.23
N ASP A 157 28.42 0.22 -4.99
CA ASP A 157 28.73 1.25 -3.99
C ASP A 157 28.12 0.83 -2.65
N THR A 158 28.98 0.56 -1.69
CA THR A 158 28.56 0.12 -0.35
C THR A 158 28.20 1.29 0.57
N ASN A 159 28.27 2.55 0.08
CA ASN A 159 27.97 3.76 0.83
C ASN A 159 28.58 3.78 2.25
N SER A 160 29.86 3.40 2.33
CA SER A 160 30.65 3.31 3.58
C SER A 160 30.26 2.16 4.53
N PHE A 161 29.40 1.24 4.11
CA PHE A 161 29.16 -0.01 4.85
C PHE A 161 30.13 -1.10 4.44
N MET A 162 30.41 -2.04 5.34
CA MET A 162 31.21 -3.23 5.04
C MET A 162 30.39 -4.25 4.27
N ILE A 163 31.06 -5.06 3.46
CA ILE A 163 30.51 -6.29 2.90
C ILE A 163 31.00 -7.41 3.81
N ASP A 164 30.08 -8.08 4.50
CA ASP A 164 30.40 -9.22 5.35
C ASP A 164 30.36 -10.50 4.52
N PHE A 165 31.40 -11.27 4.62
CA PHE A 165 31.47 -12.64 4.08
C PHE A 165 31.59 -13.61 5.26
N ASP A 166 30.80 -14.68 5.19
CA ASP A 166 30.95 -15.79 6.14
C ASP A 166 32.30 -16.50 5.92
N ASP A 167 32.76 -17.23 6.95
CA ASP A 167 33.98 -18.01 6.89
C ASP A 167 33.99 -18.97 5.69
N ALA A 168 35.12 -19.06 5.02
CA ALA A 168 35.33 -19.83 3.79
C ALA A 168 34.49 -19.37 2.56
N HIS A 169 33.97 -18.16 2.59
CA HIS A 169 33.31 -17.52 1.44
C HIS A 169 34.15 -16.36 0.88
N GLY A 170 33.98 -16.06 -0.39
CA GLY A 170 34.81 -15.08 -1.09
C GLY A 170 34.25 -14.68 -2.44
N ILE A 171 35.07 -14.00 -3.22
CA ILE A 171 34.75 -13.54 -4.58
C ILE A 171 35.35 -14.55 -5.56
N ARG A 172 34.55 -15.02 -6.53
CA ARG A 172 34.93 -15.98 -7.58
C ARG A 172 34.75 -15.35 -8.95
N ASP A 173 35.51 -15.85 -9.93
CA ASP A 173 35.27 -15.57 -11.33
C ASP A 173 34.16 -16.46 -11.92
N GLU A 174 33.79 -16.24 -13.18
CA GLU A 174 32.76 -17.01 -13.88
C GLU A 174 33.07 -18.53 -14.02
N ASN A 175 34.35 -18.92 -13.89
CA ASN A 175 34.80 -20.30 -13.95
C ASN A 175 34.84 -20.98 -12.57
N GLY A 176 34.42 -20.23 -11.52
CA GLY A 176 34.43 -20.72 -10.14
C GLY A 176 35.77 -20.63 -9.43
N ASN A 177 36.80 -19.99 -10.06
CA ASN A 177 38.08 -19.79 -9.39
C ASN A 177 37.95 -18.68 -8.36
N GLU A 178 38.44 -18.94 -7.17
CA GLU A 178 38.39 -17.99 -6.07
C GLU A 178 39.45 -16.90 -6.28
N GLN A 179 38.99 -15.64 -6.28
CA GLN A 179 39.86 -14.48 -6.48
C GLN A 179 40.24 -13.83 -5.12
N LEU A 180 39.36 -13.93 -4.14
CA LEU A 180 39.59 -13.43 -2.79
C LEU A 180 38.82 -14.30 -1.80
N ILE A 181 39.54 -14.87 -0.83
CA ILE A 181 38.97 -15.67 0.25
C ILE A 181 39.23 -14.97 1.57
N PHE A 182 38.21 -14.87 2.39
CA PHE A 182 38.33 -14.41 3.76
C PHE A 182 38.34 -15.62 4.68
N GLU A 183 39.53 -15.94 5.20
CA GLU A 183 39.67 -17.03 6.17
C GLU A 183 39.90 -16.45 7.57
N THR A 184 39.13 -16.92 8.53
CA THR A 184 39.46 -16.73 9.93
C THR A 184 40.57 -17.72 10.33
N THR A 185 41.81 -17.35 10.13
CA THR A 185 42.90 -18.06 10.80
C THR A 185 42.80 -17.73 12.28
N GLY A 186 42.25 -18.69 13.04
CA GLY A 186 42.28 -18.60 14.49
C GLY A 186 43.71 -18.46 14.99
N SER A 187 43.96 -17.39 15.73
CA SER A 187 45.16 -17.26 16.58
C SER A 187 44.85 -17.76 17.95
#